data_eda8f5b9c1c1b47eff54c646a9b83fef
#
_entry.id   eda8f5b9c1c1b47eff54c646a9b83fef
#
_cell.length_a   1.000
_cell.length_b   1.000
_cell.length_c   1.000
_cell.angle_alpha   90.00
_cell.angle_beta   90.00
_cell.angle_gamma   90.00
#
_symmetry.space_group_name_H-M   'P 1'
#
loop_
_entity.id
_entity.type
_entity.pdbx_description
1 polymer ?
#
loop_
_entity_poly.entity_id
_entity_poly.type
_entity_poly.pdbx_seq_one_letter_code
_entity_poly.pdbx_strand_id
1 'polypeptide(L)'
;MTQGRSRRGEVLIEMDGVFDVPAAKRLGTVLERARPGEEIRIDVSRSTGFEDFGLALLAQALGETRAGRVALRGLRGHQLRILRYFGVDPARLRARVPTLELDLPAVAATADAG
;
A
#
# COMPACT_ATOMS: atom_id res chain seq x y z
N MET A 1 2.57 -1.23 13.87
CA MET A 1 2.36 -0.14 12.92
C MET A 1 2.73 1.18 13.57
N THR A 2 3.53 1.93 12.90
CA THR A 2 3.93 3.26 13.36
C THR A 2 3.37 4.29 12.40
N GLN A 3 2.71 5.30 12.95
CA GLN A 3 2.09 6.33 12.13
C GLN A 3 2.60 7.70 12.56
N GLY A 4 2.90 8.55 11.59
CA GLY A 4 3.36 9.91 11.87
C GLY A 4 2.99 10.85 10.73
N ARG A 5 3.42 12.10 10.83
CA ARG A 5 3.23 13.07 9.77
C ARG A 5 4.55 13.73 9.44
N SER A 6 4.77 13.97 8.16
CA SER A 6 5.92 14.73 7.73
C SER A 6 5.64 16.23 7.92
N ARG A 7 6.66 17.04 7.72
CA ARG A 7 6.53 18.50 7.79
C ARG A 7 5.56 19.04 6.75
N ARG A 8 5.36 18.28 5.68
CA ARG A 8 4.45 18.69 4.60
C ARG A 8 3.01 18.26 4.88
N GLY A 9 2.76 17.64 6.03
CA GLY A 9 1.43 17.10 6.32
C GLY A 9 1.15 15.74 5.72
N GLU A 10 2.16 15.13 5.09
CA GLU A 10 2.04 13.80 4.54
C GLU A 10 1.92 12.77 5.66
N VAL A 11 1.00 11.85 5.55
CA VAL A 11 0.83 10.78 6.53
C VAL A 11 1.86 9.68 6.22
N LEU A 12 2.65 9.33 7.22
CA LEU A 12 3.68 8.30 7.08
C LEU A 12 3.29 7.09 7.91
N ILE A 13 3.25 5.93 7.31
CA ILE A 13 2.88 4.69 7.99
C ILE A 13 3.98 3.66 7.76
N GLU A 14 4.51 3.11 8.84
CA GLU A 14 5.46 2.01 8.76
C GLU A 14 4.82 0.77 9.35
N MET A 15 4.85 -0.33 8.60
CA MET A 15 4.33 -1.62 9.05
C MET A 15 5.50 -2.54 9.34
N ASP A 16 5.41 -3.31 10.42
CA ASP A 16 6.39 -4.32 10.76
C ASP A 16 5.68 -5.61 11.16
N GLY A 17 6.44 -6.68 11.35
CA GLY A 17 5.86 -7.98 11.67
C GLY A 17 5.12 -8.57 10.49
N VAL A 18 4.17 -9.46 10.76
CA VAL A 18 3.40 -10.10 9.70
C VAL A 18 2.28 -9.16 9.26
N PHE A 19 2.18 -8.98 7.95
CA PHE A 19 1.06 -8.20 7.39
C PHE A 19 -0.14 -9.15 7.24
N ASP A 20 -0.90 -9.26 8.30
CA ASP A 20 -2.06 -10.14 8.41
C ASP A 20 -3.36 -9.33 8.33
N VAL A 21 -4.48 -9.99 8.54
CA VAL A 21 -5.79 -9.34 8.48
C VAL A 21 -5.90 -8.19 9.49
N PRO A 22 -5.51 -8.35 10.77
CA PRO A 22 -5.55 -7.22 11.70
C PRO A 22 -4.68 -6.05 11.26
N ALA A 23 -3.50 -6.31 10.75
CA ALA A 23 -2.62 -5.25 10.24
C ALA A 23 -3.27 -4.52 9.07
N ALA A 24 -3.85 -5.27 8.14
CA ALA A 24 -4.53 -4.69 7.00
C ALA A 24 -5.74 -3.85 7.42
N LYS A 25 -6.47 -4.29 8.44
CA LYS A 25 -7.60 -3.53 8.95
C LYS A 25 -7.17 -2.21 9.57
N ARG A 26 -6.07 -2.20 10.31
CA ARG A 26 -5.55 -0.97 10.89
C ARG A 26 -5.13 0.01 9.78
N LEU A 27 -4.45 -0.50 8.78
CA LEU A 27 -4.02 0.33 7.65
C LEU A 27 -5.25 0.81 6.86
N GLY A 28 -6.23 -0.07 6.66
CA GLY A 28 -7.47 0.28 5.98
C GLY A 28 -8.21 1.42 6.67
N THR A 29 -8.19 1.46 8.00
CA THR A 29 -8.82 2.54 8.76
C THR A 29 -8.14 3.88 8.46
N VAL A 30 -6.82 3.88 8.36
CA VAL A 30 -6.09 5.12 8.01
C VAL A 30 -6.46 5.58 6.61
N LEU A 31 -6.49 4.64 5.66
CA LEU A 31 -6.85 4.96 4.28
C LEU A 31 -8.30 5.44 4.17
N GLU A 32 -9.20 4.84 4.94
CA GLU A 32 -10.60 5.22 4.94
C GLU A 32 -10.81 6.63 5.49
N ARG A 33 -10.02 7.02 6.47
CA ARG A 33 -10.12 8.33 7.09
C ARG A 33 -9.33 9.41 6.36
N ALA A 34 -8.69 9.06 5.28
CA ALA A 34 -7.92 10.03 4.51
C ALA A 34 -8.82 11.14 3.98
N ARG A 35 -8.33 12.35 4.05
CA ARG A 35 -9.04 13.50 3.49
C ARG A 35 -8.80 13.56 1.99
N PRO A 36 -9.74 14.12 1.23
CA PRO A 36 -9.51 14.31 -0.20
C PRO A 36 -8.24 15.14 -0.42
N GLY A 37 -7.38 14.65 -1.28
CA GLY A 37 -6.11 15.32 -1.59
C GLY A 37 -4.97 15.04 -0.62
N GLU A 38 -5.23 14.31 0.46
CA GLU A 38 -4.17 13.99 1.42
C GLU A 38 -3.17 13.02 0.83
N GLU A 39 -1.91 13.19 1.18
CA GLU A 39 -0.86 12.27 0.74
C GLU A 39 -0.56 11.27 1.84
N ILE A 40 -0.51 10.00 1.48
CA ILE A 40 -0.22 8.90 2.41
C ILE A 40 0.94 8.09 1.85
N ARG A 41 1.94 7.88 2.68
CA ARG A 41 3.08 7.05 2.33
C ARG A 41 3.14 5.85 3.26
N ILE A 42 3.13 4.66 2.68
CA ILE A 42 3.07 3.39 3.41
C ILE A 42 4.32 2.60 3.12
N ASP A 43 5.05 2.22 4.16
CA ASP A 43 6.25 1.41 4.02
C ASP A 43 6.00 0.06 4.70
N VAL A 44 6.02 -1.00 3.91
CA VAL A 44 5.85 -2.37 4.40
C VAL A 44 7.15 -3.17 4.28
N SER A 45 8.27 -2.50 4.07
CA SER A 45 9.55 -3.19 3.86
C SER A 45 10.03 -3.94 5.10
N ARG A 46 9.54 -3.60 6.27
CA ARG A 46 9.87 -4.28 7.51
C ARG A 46 8.94 -5.44 7.84
N SER A 47 7.94 -5.66 7.02
CA SER A 47 7.04 -6.79 7.24
C SER A 47 7.78 -8.09 6.97
N THR A 48 7.58 -9.06 7.87
CA THR A 48 8.28 -10.33 7.81
C THR A 48 7.50 -11.40 7.04
N GLY A 49 6.26 -11.15 6.75
CA GLY A 49 5.43 -12.04 5.96
C GLY A 49 4.13 -11.33 5.58
N PHE A 50 3.46 -11.88 4.59
CA PHE A 50 2.21 -11.30 4.09
C PHE A 50 1.17 -12.40 3.93
N GLU A 51 0.02 -12.21 4.54
CA GLU A 51 -1.11 -13.12 4.34
C GLU A 51 -1.94 -12.63 3.16
N ASP A 52 -2.42 -13.57 2.36
CA ASP A 52 -3.19 -13.25 1.17
C ASP A 52 -4.45 -12.43 1.50
N PHE A 53 -5.15 -12.79 2.58
CA PHE A 53 -6.33 -12.04 2.98
C PHE A 53 -5.98 -10.62 3.43
N GLY A 54 -4.82 -10.44 4.06
CA GLY A 54 -4.35 -9.10 4.40
C GLY A 54 -4.13 -8.27 3.15
N LEU A 55 -3.53 -8.86 2.14
CA LEU A 55 -3.31 -8.16 0.87
C LEU A 55 -4.64 -7.87 0.15
N ALA A 56 -5.60 -8.79 0.23
CA ALA A 56 -6.92 -8.56 -0.35
C ALA A 56 -7.62 -7.36 0.30
N LEU A 57 -7.53 -7.25 1.62
CA LEU A 57 -8.11 -6.11 2.33
C LEU A 57 -7.39 -4.81 1.99
N LEU A 58 -6.08 -4.86 1.83
CA LEU A 58 -5.32 -3.69 1.39
C LEU A 58 -5.77 -3.26 0.00
N ALA A 59 -5.95 -4.21 -0.91
CA ALA A 59 -6.43 -3.91 -2.25
C ALA A 59 -7.79 -3.20 -2.22
N GLN A 60 -8.69 -3.69 -1.38
CA GLN A 60 -10.00 -3.07 -1.23
C GLN A 60 -9.87 -1.65 -0.69
N ALA A 61 -9.07 -1.46 0.34
CA ALA A 61 -8.88 -0.14 0.94
C ALA A 61 -8.27 0.85 -0.05
N LEU A 62 -7.32 0.39 -0.86
CA LEU A 62 -6.72 1.24 -1.89
C LEU A 62 -7.74 1.65 -2.95
N GLY A 63 -8.68 0.76 -3.26
CA GLY A 63 -9.72 1.07 -4.24
C GLY A 63 -10.77 2.04 -3.72
N GLU A 64 -10.89 2.19 -2.40
CA GLU A 64 -11.92 3.01 -1.78
C GLU A 64 -11.42 4.31 -1.16
N THR A 65 -10.12 4.45 -0.99
CA THR A 65 -9.56 5.63 -0.32
C THR A 65 -9.81 6.90 -1.10
N ARG A 66 -9.96 8.01 -0.37
CA ARG A 66 -10.09 9.35 -0.96
C ARG A 66 -8.77 10.09 -0.99
N ALA A 67 -7.70 9.46 -0.55
CA ALA A 67 -6.38 10.09 -0.57
C ALA A 67 -6.04 10.56 -1.98
N GLY A 68 -5.42 11.69 -2.09
CA GLY A 68 -5.01 12.23 -3.38
C GLY A 68 -3.78 11.52 -3.92
N ARG A 69 -2.95 11.00 -3.03
CA ARG A 69 -1.74 10.29 -3.41
C ARG A 69 -1.43 9.22 -2.39
N VAL A 70 -1.19 8.02 -2.86
CA VAL A 70 -0.74 6.92 -2.01
C VAL A 70 0.55 6.37 -2.59
N ALA A 71 1.61 6.38 -1.79
CA ALA A 71 2.87 5.76 -2.15
C ALA A 71 3.02 4.50 -1.32
N LEU A 72 3.29 3.39 -1.96
CA LEU A 72 3.40 2.09 -1.32
C LEU A 72 4.78 1.54 -1.58
N ARG A 73 5.52 1.29 -0.51
CA ARG A 73 6.92 0.90 -0.61
C ARG A 73 7.15 -0.44 0.08
N GLY A 74 8.01 -1.26 -0.51
CA GLY A 74 8.45 -2.50 0.13
C GLY A 74 7.75 -3.75 -0.33
N LEU A 75 6.77 -3.64 -1.23
CA LEU A 75 6.14 -4.83 -1.80
C LEU A 75 7.04 -5.42 -2.88
N ARG A 76 7.06 -6.72 -2.95
CA ARG A 76 7.84 -7.45 -3.95
C ARG A 76 6.92 -8.03 -5.00
N GLY A 77 7.51 -8.64 -6.03
CA GLY A 77 6.74 -9.15 -7.15
C GLY A 77 5.59 -10.06 -6.76
N HIS A 78 5.82 -10.95 -5.78
CA HIS A 78 4.77 -11.87 -5.33
C HIS A 78 3.58 -11.12 -4.74
N GLN A 79 3.83 -10.16 -3.84
CA GLN A 79 2.76 -9.40 -3.23
C GLN A 79 2.05 -8.52 -4.25
N LEU A 80 2.79 -7.96 -5.18
CA LEU A 80 2.19 -7.14 -6.23
C LEU A 80 1.29 -7.97 -7.13
N ARG A 81 1.66 -9.21 -7.41
CA ARG A 81 0.80 -10.10 -8.20
C ARG A 81 -0.50 -10.39 -7.46
N ILE A 82 -0.42 -10.60 -6.14
CA ILE A 82 -1.61 -10.84 -5.34
C ILE A 82 -2.52 -9.61 -5.34
N LEU A 83 -1.95 -8.43 -5.15
CA LEU A 83 -2.74 -7.20 -5.22
C LEU A 83 -3.43 -7.06 -6.56
N ARG A 84 -2.70 -7.34 -7.64
CA ARG A 84 -3.27 -7.27 -8.98
C ARG A 84 -4.40 -8.28 -9.16
N TYR A 85 -4.22 -9.47 -8.61
CA TYR A 85 -5.25 -10.49 -8.64
C TYR A 85 -6.54 -10.01 -7.97
N PHE A 86 -6.42 -9.23 -6.90
CA PHE A 86 -7.57 -8.69 -6.19
C PHE A 86 -8.00 -7.31 -6.73
N GLY A 87 -7.55 -6.95 -7.91
CA GLY A 87 -8.06 -5.76 -8.59
C GLY A 87 -7.24 -4.50 -8.45
N VAL A 88 -6.07 -4.56 -7.81
CA VAL A 88 -5.18 -3.40 -7.76
C VAL A 88 -4.37 -3.37 -9.04
N ASP A 89 -4.87 -2.63 -10.01
CA ASP A 89 -4.19 -2.44 -11.28
C ASP A 89 -3.78 -0.97 -11.32
N PRO A 90 -2.50 -0.66 -11.48
CA PRO A 90 -2.06 0.74 -11.54
C PRO A 90 -2.83 1.59 -12.54
N ALA A 91 -3.16 1.02 -13.69
CA ALA A 91 -3.91 1.77 -14.70
C ALA A 91 -5.34 2.06 -14.25
N ARG A 92 -5.96 1.13 -13.53
CA ARG A 92 -7.33 1.30 -13.05
C ARG A 92 -7.37 2.17 -11.80
N LEU A 93 -6.36 2.05 -10.95
CA LEU A 93 -6.32 2.86 -9.74
C LEU A 93 -6.08 4.32 -10.03
N ARG A 94 -5.38 4.64 -11.11
CA ARG A 94 -5.16 6.03 -11.50
C ARG A 94 -6.45 6.78 -11.77
N ALA A 95 -7.53 6.07 -12.03
CA ALA A 95 -8.81 6.70 -12.22
C ALA A 95 -9.44 7.10 -10.89
N ARG A 96 -9.08 6.41 -9.80
CA ARG A 96 -9.66 6.64 -8.48
C ARG A 96 -8.68 7.30 -7.54
N VAL A 97 -7.42 6.88 -7.61
CA VAL A 97 -6.33 7.46 -6.86
C VAL A 97 -5.34 7.97 -7.90
N PRO A 98 -5.44 9.25 -8.28
CA PRO A 98 -4.67 9.80 -9.39
C PRO A 98 -3.17 9.57 -9.29
N THR A 99 -2.66 9.47 -8.08
CA THR A 99 -1.23 9.31 -7.91
C THR A 99 -0.97 8.15 -6.95
N LEU A 100 -0.97 6.95 -7.49
CA LEU A 100 -0.53 5.78 -6.75
C LEU A 100 0.86 5.41 -7.24
N GLU A 101 1.82 5.44 -6.33
CA GLU A 101 3.17 5.04 -6.63
C GLU A 101 3.42 3.70 -5.98
N LEU A 102 3.97 2.78 -6.75
CA LEU A 102 4.44 1.51 -6.23
C LEU A 102 5.95 1.53 -6.31
N ASP A 103 6.59 1.59 -5.16
CA ASP A 103 8.04 1.64 -5.10
C ASP A 103 8.59 0.23 -5.14
N LEU A 104 9.03 -0.19 -6.33
CA LEU A 104 9.60 -1.50 -6.52
C LEU A 104 11.10 -1.43 -6.33
N PRO A 105 11.69 -2.35 -5.56
CA PRO A 105 13.14 -2.43 -5.52
C PRO A 105 13.67 -2.68 -6.92
N ALA A 106 14.73 -2.01 -7.28
CA ALA A 106 15.34 -2.19 -8.59
C ALA A 106 15.69 -3.64 -8.84
N VAL A 107 16.11 -4.34 -7.82
CA VAL A 107 16.42 -5.75 -7.92
C VAL A 107 15.17 -6.55 -8.21
N ALA A 108 14.06 -6.17 -7.65
CA ALA A 108 12.83 -6.88 -7.92
C ALA A 108 12.42 -6.73 -9.37
N ALA A 109 12.70 -5.60 -9.93
CA ALA A 109 12.38 -5.39 -11.32
C ALA A 109 13.23 -6.26 -12.21
N THR A 110 14.45 -6.54 -11.79
CA THR A 110 15.30 -7.41 -12.58
C THR A 110 15.14 -8.85 -12.19
N ALA A 111 15.09 -9.09 -10.93
CA ALA A 111 15.04 -10.43 -10.47
C ALA A 111 13.77 -11.07 -10.75
N ASP A 112 12.78 -10.31 -10.94
CA ASP A 112 11.57 -10.84 -11.30
C ASP A 112 11.52 -11.31 -12.57
N ALA A 113 12.50 -11.21 -13.09
CA ALA A 113 12.72 -12.12 -14.05
C ALA A 113 12.50 -13.45 -13.43
N GLY A 114 12.72 -13.58 -12.29
CA GLY A 114 12.46 -14.83 -11.66
C GLY A 114 11.02 -15.03 -11.26
#